data_154878335937964f5053bd6db7fabe36
#
_entry.id   154878335937964f5053bd6db7fabe36
#
_cell.length_a   1.000
_cell.length_b   1.000
_cell.length_c   1.000
_cell.angle_alpha   90.00
_cell.angle_beta   90.00
_cell.angle_gamma   90.00
#
_symmetry.space_group_name_H-M   'P 1'
#
loop_
_entity.id
_entity.type
_entity.pdbx_description
1 polymer ?
#
loop_
_entity_poly.entity_id
_entity_poly.type
_entity_poly.pdbx_seq_one_letter_code
_entity_poly.pdbx_strand_id
1 'polypeptide(L)'
;MCIRDSGKNKAVAITTDVTPRYCEADPYEGGKQCVAEAWRNLTCVGADPIAITDCLNFGNPERPEIMGQFVGCVEGMNEACRALSFPVVSGNVSLYNETNGQAIPPTPAVGGVGLIPDLEYYKTLSGAKDGDTLILIGETLGWLGSSLYLRVNQSREDGAPPPVDLAAEKRNGDYVRRLIRNRRVNALHDCSDGGLAIAAVEMAFAGNIGINLAAAPSGIQTHAWLFGEDQGRYLLSVEENSVNPIISTAHANDIPAQVVGTVGGLRISAANAFDIMLSKLSDEHEGWLPNLMNS
;
A
#
# COMPACT_ATOMS: atom_id res chain seq x y z
N MET A 1 -5.88 -9.22 3.08
CA MET A 1 -5.45 -10.27 2.10
C MET A 1 -5.73 -11.67 2.64
N CYS A 2 -6.22 -12.59 1.78
CA CYS A 2 -6.48 -13.99 2.13
C CYS A 2 -5.42 -14.90 1.52
N ILE A 3 -4.93 -15.86 2.31
CA ILE A 3 -3.98 -16.89 1.87
C ILE A 3 -4.61 -18.26 2.11
N ARG A 4 -4.54 -19.13 1.12
CA ARG A 4 -5.03 -20.52 1.23
C ARG A 4 -3.95 -21.50 0.82
N ASP A 5 -3.61 -22.42 1.73
CA ASP A 5 -2.73 -23.55 1.47
C ASP A 5 -3.39 -24.56 0.54
N SER A 6 -2.64 -25.05 -0.44
CA SER A 6 -3.08 -26.10 -1.40
C SER A 6 -2.82 -27.53 -0.91
N GLY A 7 -2.26 -27.72 0.27
CA GLY A 7 -1.80 -29.02 0.79
C GLY A 7 -0.52 -29.53 0.11
N LYS A 8 0.17 -28.69 -0.67
CA LYS A 8 1.40 -29.02 -1.41
C LYS A 8 2.55 -28.04 -1.13
N ASN A 9 2.63 -27.49 0.06
CA ASN A 9 3.58 -26.44 0.44
C ASN A 9 3.50 -25.17 -0.45
N LYS A 10 2.33 -24.90 -1.03
CA LYS A 10 2.04 -23.73 -1.84
C LYS A 10 0.77 -23.06 -1.35
N ALA A 11 0.64 -21.76 -1.56
CA ALA A 11 -0.58 -21.04 -1.22
C ALA A 11 -0.99 -20.07 -2.32
N VAL A 12 -2.27 -19.73 -2.35
CA VAL A 12 -2.83 -18.65 -3.16
C VAL A 12 -3.02 -17.43 -2.26
N ALA A 13 -2.49 -16.30 -2.69
CA ALA A 13 -2.74 -15.01 -2.08
C ALA A 13 -3.77 -14.24 -2.91
N ILE A 14 -4.70 -13.55 -2.23
CA ILE A 14 -5.77 -12.75 -2.86
C ILE A 14 -5.83 -11.41 -2.16
N THR A 15 -5.96 -10.34 -2.94
CA THR A 15 -6.18 -8.97 -2.46
C THR A 15 -7.25 -8.28 -3.27
N THR A 16 -7.80 -7.19 -2.73
CA THR A 16 -8.71 -6.29 -3.47
C THR A 16 -8.31 -4.86 -3.17
N ASP A 17 -8.25 -4.02 -4.22
CA ASP A 17 -7.81 -2.64 -4.09
C ASP A 17 -8.57 -1.70 -5.01
N VAL A 18 -8.82 -0.49 -4.51
CA VAL A 18 -9.32 0.66 -5.25
C VAL A 18 -9.20 1.92 -4.40
N THR A 19 -8.80 3.02 -5.02
CA THR A 19 -8.81 4.34 -4.40
C THR A 19 -9.68 5.29 -5.22
N PRO A 20 -11.01 5.34 -4.97
CA PRO A 20 -11.95 6.13 -5.78
C PRO A 20 -11.60 7.62 -5.84
N ARG A 21 -11.07 8.21 -4.76
CA ARG A 21 -10.64 9.61 -4.73
C ARG A 21 -9.49 9.91 -5.70
N TYR A 22 -8.59 8.95 -5.94
CA TYR A 22 -7.54 9.09 -6.96
C TYR A 22 -8.13 9.01 -8.36
N CYS A 23 -9.04 8.06 -8.58
CA CYS A 23 -9.73 7.90 -9.86
C CYS A 23 -10.61 9.11 -10.20
N GLU A 24 -11.16 9.81 -9.20
CA GLU A 24 -11.93 11.04 -9.39
C GLU A 24 -11.04 12.23 -9.75
N ALA A 25 -9.88 12.36 -9.08
CA ALA A 25 -8.93 13.44 -9.30
C ALA A 25 -8.17 13.29 -10.64
N ASP A 26 -7.75 12.08 -10.97
CA ASP A 26 -7.10 11.69 -12.23
C ASP A 26 -7.43 10.23 -12.54
N PRO A 27 -8.37 9.97 -13.45
CA PRO A 27 -8.80 8.60 -13.76
C PRO A 27 -7.67 7.70 -14.27
N TYR A 28 -6.72 8.26 -15.01
CA TYR A 28 -5.61 7.50 -15.57
C TYR A 28 -4.60 7.07 -14.47
N GLU A 29 -4.17 8.01 -13.62
CA GLU A 29 -3.28 7.70 -12.50
C GLU A 29 -3.98 6.81 -11.46
N GLY A 30 -5.26 7.07 -11.16
CA GLY A 30 -6.05 6.22 -10.28
C GLY A 30 -6.21 4.80 -10.80
N GLY A 31 -6.39 4.63 -12.12
CA GLY A 31 -6.44 3.33 -12.76
C GLY A 31 -5.10 2.56 -12.67
N LYS A 32 -3.96 3.26 -12.85
CA LYS A 32 -2.64 2.66 -12.62
C LYS A 32 -2.46 2.22 -11.17
N GLN A 33 -2.85 3.09 -10.25
CA GLN A 33 -2.69 2.86 -8.81
C GLN A 33 -3.44 1.62 -8.33
N CYS A 34 -4.69 1.40 -8.73
CA CYS A 34 -5.47 0.22 -8.35
C CYS A 34 -4.72 -1.09 -8.66
N VAL A 35 -4.14 -1.18 -9.86
CA VAL A 35 -3.38 -2.36 -10.29
C VAL A 35 -2.05 -2.48 -9.55
N ALA A 36 -1.33 -1.36 -9.39
CA ALA A 36 -0.04 -1.32 -8.72
C ALA A 36 -0.16 -1.70 -7.24
N GLU A 37 -1.20 -1.23 -6.56
CA GLU A 37 -1.43 -1.55 -5.15
C GLU A 37 -1.78 -3.02 -4.95
N ALA A 38 -2.67 -3.59 -5.76
CA ALA A 38 -2.94 -5.02 -5.74
C ALA A 38 -1.66 -5.85 -5.96
N TRP A 39 -0.79 -5.42 -6.86
CA TRP A 39 0.49 -6.06 -7.13
C TRP A 39 1.46 -5.94 -5.95
N ARG A 40 1.52 -4.76 -5.26
CA ARG A 40 2.31 -4.54 -4.03
C ARG A 40 1.85 -5.43 -2.88
N ASN A 41 0.55 -5.49 -2.65
CA ASN A 41 -0.03 -6.30 -1.58
C ASN A 41 0.32 -7.78 -1.73
N LEU A 42 0.25 -8.33 -2.94
CA LEU A 42 0.68 -9.70 -3.21
C LEU A 42 2.19 -9.87 -2.99
N THR A 43 2.97 -8.88 -3.38
CA THR A 43 4.42 -8.85 -3.15
C THR A 43 4.74 -8.90 -1.66
N CYS A 44 4.02 -8.15 -0.83
CA CYS A 44 4.23 -8.07 0.62
C CYS A 44 4.06 -9.42 1.35
N VAL A 45 3.30 -10.34 0.81
CA VAL A 45 3.19 -11.69 1.40
C VAL A 45 4.11 -12.71 0.76
N GLY A 46 4.99 -12.29 -0.16
CA GLY A 46 5.92 -13.17 -0.85
C GLY A 46 5.31 -13.90 -2.06
N ALA A 47 4.10 -13.54 -2.47
CA ALA A 47 3.48 -14.11 -3.64
C ALA A 47 4.07 -13.53 -4.95
N ASP A 48 4.08 -14.35 -5.99
CA ASP A 48 4.24 -13.90 -7.37
C ASP A 48 2.86 -13.46 -7.88
N PRO A 49 2.64 -12.18 -8.21
CA PRO A 49 1.39 -11.72 -8.81
C PRO A 49 1.18 -12.42 -10.17
N ILE A 50 0.00 -12.99 -10.40
CA ILE A 50 -0.28 -13.80 -11.61
C ILE A 50 -1.30 -13.11 -12.51
N ALA A 51 -2.43 -12.70 -11.93
CA ALA A 51 -3.55 -12.16 -12.69
C ALA A 51 -4.48 -11.33 -11.82
N ILE A 52 -5.27 -10.48 -12.48
CA ILE A 52 -6.34 -9.73 -11.84
C ILE A 52 -7.72 -10.09 -12.41
N THR A 53 -8.74 -9.87 -11.60
CA THR A 53 -10.12 -9.62 -12.00
C THR A 53 -10.47 -8.19 -11.68
N ASP A 54 -11.40 -7.59 -12.41
CA ASP A 54 -11.89 -6.25 -12.10
C ASP A 54 -13.40 -6.23 -11.83
N CYS A 55 -13.84 -5.18 -11.14
CA CYS A 55 -15.24 -4.85 -10.92
C CYS A 55 -15.39 -3.34 -11.13
N LEU A 56 -15.67 -2.94 -12.38
CA LEU A 56 -15.70 -1.56 -12.79
C LEU A 56 -17.06 -0.95 -12.49
N ASN A 57 -17.12 0.03 -11.57
CA ASN A 57 -18.36 0.66 -11.16
C ASN A 57 -18.30 2.16 -11.46
N PHE A 58 -19.22 2.63 -12.33
CA PHE A 58 -19.28 4.02 -12.78
C PHE A 58 -20.73 4.50 -12.87
N GLY A 59 -20.92 5.82 -12.93
CA GLY A 59 -22.21 6.44 -13.15
C GLY A 59 -22.75 6.24 -14.56
N ASN A 60 -23.60 7.17 -15.03
CA ASN A 60 -24.20 7.10 -16.35
C ASN A 60 -23.18 7.38 -17.48
N PRO A 61 -22.85 6.39 -18.33
CA PRO A 61 -21.84 6.55 -19.38
C PRO A 61 -22.30 7.42 -20.57
N GLU A 62 -23.57 7.78 -20.66
CA GLU A 62 -24.08 8.75 -21.65
C GLU A 62 -23.61 10.17 -21.34
N ARG A 63 -23.15 10.42 -20.12
CA ARG A 63 -22.55 11.67 -19.71
C ARG A 63 -21.05 11.67 -20.09
N PRO A 64 -20.59 12.62 -20.92
CA PRO A 64 -19.21 12.62 -21.43
C PRO A 64 -18.13 12.59 -20.34
N GLU A 65 -18.36 13.29 -19.23
CA GLU A 65 -17.44 13.31 -18.09
C GLU A 65 -17.29 11.93 -17.43
N ILE A 66 -18.39 11.19 -17.29
CA ILE A 66 -18.37 9.83 -16.72
C ILE A 66 -17.69 8.84 -17.68
N MET A 67 -18.01 8.95 -18.98
CA MET A 67 -17.32 8.15 -19.99
C MET A 67 -15.82 8.47 -20.04
N GLY A 68 -15.42 9.73 -19.86
CA GLY A 68 -14.02 10.14 -19.74
C GLY A 68 -13.31 9.51 -18.56
N GLN A 69 -13.96 9.46 -17.38
CA GLN A 69 -13.45 8.76 -16.20
C GLN A 69 -13.27 7.26 -16.46
N PHE A 70 -14.28 6.61 -17.06
CA PHE A 70 -14.23 5.19 -17.39
C PHE A 70 -13.07 4.87 -18.33
N VAL A 71 -12.95 5.60 -19.43
CA VAL A 71 -11.86 5.42 -20.42
C VAL A 71 -10.50 5.64 -19.77
N GLY A 72 -10.32 6.74 -19.03
CA GLY A 72 -9.06 7.04 -18.34
C GLY A 72 -8.65 5.93 -17.37
N CYS A 73 -9.57 5.45 -16.53
CA CYS A 73 -9.29 4.33 -15.63
C CYS A 73 -8.86 3.06 -16.38
N VAL A 74 -9.57 2.68 -17.45
CA VAL A 74 -9.24 1.48 -18.23
C VAL A 74 -7.89 1.62 -18.94
N GLU A 75 -7.56 2.80 -19.46
CA GLU A 75 -6.25 3.06 -20.07
C GLU A 75 -5.12 2.97 -19.04
N GLY A 76 -5.28 3.57 -17.86
CA GLY A 76 -4.32 3.46 -16.76
C GLY A 76 -4.11 2.02 -16.28
N MET A 77 -5.21 1.29 -16.06
CA MET A 77 -5.16 -0.13 -15.69
C MET A 77 -4.43 -0.96 -16.75
N ASN A 78 -4.72 -0.74 -18.03
CA ASN A 78 -4.06 -1.46 -19.13
C ASN A 78 -2.55 -1.23 -19.17
N GLU A 79 -2.09 0.02 -18.95
CA GLU A 79 -0.66 0.31 -18.87
C GLU A 79 0.00 -0.41 -17.69
N ALA A 80 -0.59 -0.34 -16.50
CA ALA A 80 -0.07 -1.01 -15.31
C ALA A 80 -0.05 -2.54 -15.47
N CYS A 81 -1.11 -3.14 -16.02
CA CYS A 81 -1.17 -4.58 -16.29
C CYS A 81 -0.04 -5.03 -17.21
N ARG A 82 0.27 -4.26 -18.26
CA ARG A 82 1.38 -4.58 -19.19
C ARG A 82 2.74 -4.42 -18.53
N ALA A 83 2.97 -3.30 -17.83
CA ALA A 83 4.25 -3.02 -17.19
C ALA A 83 4.59 -4.03 -16.08
N LEU A 84 3.60 -4.41 -15.29
CA LEU A 84 3.75 -5.33 -14.16
C LEU A 84 3.59 -6.81 -14.54
N SER A 85 3.27 -7.11 -15.81
CA SER A 85 2.95 -8.48 -16.28
C SER A 85 1.83 -9.12 -15.46
N PHE A 86 0.77 -8.37 -15.22
CA PHE A 86 -0.33 -8.71 -14.33
C PHE A 86 -1.67 -8.61 -15.08
N PRO A 87 -1.98 -9.59 -15.96
CA PRO A 87 -3.07 -9.51 -16.92
C PRO A 87 -4.45 -9.63 -16.27
N VAL A 88 -5.44 -8.95 -16.86
CA VAL A 88 -6.86 -9.14 -16.55
C VAL A 88 -7.31 -10.47 -17.17
N VAL A 89 -7.88 -11.37 -16.37
CA VAL A 89 -8.40 -12.67 -16.80
C VAL A 89 -9.91 -12.81 -16.62
N SER A 90 -10.51 -11.92 -15.86
CA SER A 90 -11.95 -11.85 -15.59
C SER A 90 -12.34 -10.45 -15.16
N GLY A 91 -13.63 -10.15 -15.18
CA GLY A 91 -14.14 -8.88 -14.66
C GLY A 91 -15.62 -8.70 -14.96
N ASN A 92 -16.18 -7.62 -14.40
CA ASN A 92 -17.49 -7.12 -14.77
C ASN A 92 -17.53 -5.60 -14.81
N VAL A 93 -18.53 -5.08 -15.50
CA VAL A 93 -18.82 -3.64 -15.57
C VAL A 93 -20.24 -3.39 -15.06
N SER A 94 -20.35 -2.43 -14.13
CA SER A 94 -21.61 -1.91 -13.60
C SER A 94 -21.69 -0.42 -13.91
N LEU A 95 -22.68 -0.02 -14.67
CA LEU A 95 -22.89 1.37 -15.10
C LEU A 95 -24.21 1.89 -14.55
N TYR A 96 -24.45 3.20 -14.74
CA TYR A 96 -25.65 3.90 -14.24
C TYR A 96 -25.78 3.85 -12.69
N ASN A 97 -24.65 3.75 -11.96
CA ASN A 97 -24.67 3.80 -10.51
C ASN A 97 -24.83 5.24 -10.03
N GLU A 98 -26.06 5.63 -9.79
CA GLU A 98 -26.43 7.00 -9.43
C GLU A 98 -27.49 7.00 -8.33
N THR A 99 -27.46 8.02 -7.48
CA THR A 99 -28.52 8.30 -6.49
C THR A 99 -28.94 9.75 -6.63
N ASN A 100 -30.22 10.00 -6.88
CA ASN A 100 -30.78 11.34 -7.09
C ASN A 100 -30.08 12.15 -8.18
N GLY A 101 -29.63 11.48 -9.26
CA GLY A 101 -28.91 12.12 -10.37
C GLY A 101 -27.44 12.41 -10.09
N GLN A 102 -26.93 12.00 -8.95
CA GLN A 102 -25.51 12.10 -8.62
C GLN A 102 -24.84 10.74 -8.82
N ALA A 103 -23.80 10.70 -9.66
CA ALA A 103 -22.98 9.52 -9.89
C ALA A 103 -22.16 9.16 -8.65
N ILE A 104 -21.89 7.87 -8.50
CA ILE A 104 -20.85 7.44 -7.56
C ILE A 104 -19.46 7.91 -8.04
N PRO A 105 -18.46 8.07 -7.16
CA PRO A 105 -17.08 8.22 -7.58
C PRO A 105 -16.65 7.05 -8.49
N PRO A 106 -15.75 7.27 -9.46
CA PRO A 106 -15.24 6.21 -10.33
C PRO A 106 -14.54 5.15 -9.49
N THR A 107 -15.04 3.92 -9.56
CA THR A 107 -14.62 2.83 -8.64
C THR A 107 -14.25 1.57 -9.44
N PRO A 108 -13.07 1.55 -10.10
CA PRO A 108 -12.54 0.38 -10.80
C PRO A 108 -11.85 -0.57 -9.79
N ALA A 109 -12.63 -1.32 -9.02
CA ALA A 109 -12.09 -2.24 -8.03
C ALA A 109 -11.33 -3.39 -8.72
N VAL A 110 -10.13 -3.68 -8.23
CA VAL A 110 -9.24 -4.75 -8.73
C VAL A 110 -9.14 -5.85 -7.70
N GLY A 111 -9.32 -7.09 -8.13
CA GLY A 111 -9.02 -8.28 -7.34
C GLY A 111 -7.74 -8.94 -7.86
N GLY A 112 -6.68 -8.96 -7.07
CA GLY A 112 -5.39 -9.54 -7.43
C GLY A 112 -5.25 -10.98 -6.93
N VAL A 113 -4.66 -11.85 -7.75
CA VAL A 113 -4.31 -13.24 -7.38
C VAL A 113 -2.83 -13.46 -7.58
N GLY A 114 -2.19 -14.05 -6.58
CA GLY A 114 -0.77 -14.41 -6.62
C GLY A 114 -0.51 -15.82 -6.09
N LEU A 115 0.62 -16.39 -6.48
CA LEU A 115 1.09 -17.69 -6.00
C LEU A 115 2.25 -17.51 -5.02
N ILE A 116 2.13 -18.06 -3.83
CA ILE A 116 3.24 -18.31 -2.94
C ILE A 116 3.81 -19.68 -3.31
N PRO A 117 4.99 -19.73 -3.95
CA PRO A 117 5.53 -20.98 -4.50
C PRO A 117 5.99 -21.97 -3.43
N ASP A 118 6.32 -21.45 -2.24
CA ASP A 118 6.68 -22.22 -1.07
C ASP A 118 6.25 -21.45 0.19
N LEU A 119 5.52 -22.12 1.09
CA LEU A 119 5.05 -21.51 2.34
C LEU A 119 6.17 -21.02 3.27
N GLU A 120 7.39 -21.49 3.08
CA GLU A 120 8.55 -20.95 3.81
C GLU A 120 8.87 -19.48 3.46
N TYR A 121 8.37 -19.00 2.32
CA TYR A 121 8.60 -17.63 1.82
C TYR A 121 7.48 -16.66 2.18
N TYR A 122 6.37 -17.12 2.78
CA TYR A 122 5.31 -16.19 3.11
C TYR A 122 5.71 -15.27 4.27
N LYS A 123 5.19 -14.04 4.23
CA LYS A 123 5.38 -13.02 5.27
C LYS A 123 4.06 -12.42 5.69
N THR A 124 4.06 -11.86 6.90
CA THR A 124 2.92 -11.12 7.48
C THR A 124 3.42 -9.83 8.12
N LEU A 125 2.49 -8.96 8.47
CA LEU A 125 2.76 -7.74 9.23
C LEU A 125 3.30 -8.03 10.64
N SER A 126 2.89 -9.16 11.24
CA SER A 126 3.13 -9.49 12.65
C SER A 126 4.53 -10.08 12.95
N GLY A 127 5.36 -10.25 11.93
CA GLY A 127 6.66 -10.92 12.07
C GLY A 127 7.78 -10.05 12.65
N ALA A 128 7.55 -8.77 12.93
CA ALA A 128 8.52 -7.82 13.46
C ALA A 128 8.96 -8.22 14.89
N LYS A 129 10.26 -8.06 15.18
CA LYS A 129 10.87 -8.45 16.45
C LYS A 129 11.49 -7.25 17.17
N ASP A 130 11.55 -7.34 18.49
CA ASP A 130 12.25 -6.35 19.31
C ASP A 130 13.73 -6.24 18.89
N GLY A 131 14.19 -5.01 18.66
CA GLY A 131 15.54 -4.75 18.15
C GLY A 131 15.67 -4.77 16.62
N ASP A 132 14.64 -5.10 15.85
CA ASP A 132 14.69 -4.98 14.41
C ASP A 132 14.83 -3.51 13.96
N THR A 133 15.52 -3.34 12.84
CA THR A 133 15.63 -2.05 12.16
C THR A 133 14.56 -1.95 11.07
N LEU A 134 13.95 -0.77 10.95
CA LEU A 134 13.00 -0.48 9.88
C LEU A 134 13.72 0.15 8.67
N ILE A 135 13.52 -0.44 7.51
CA ILE A 135 14.03 0.06 6.22
C ILE A 135 12.82 0.43 5.34
N LEU A 136 12.84 1.64 4.79
CA LEU A 136 11.93 2.05 3.74
C LEU A 136 12.59 1.83 2.39
N ILE A 137 11.96 1.05 1.52
CA ILE A 137 12.30 0.87 0.12
C ILE A 137 11.38 1.77 -0.71
N GLY A 138 11.92 2.45 -1.70
CA GLY A 138 11.20 3.40 -2.57
C GLY A 138 11.41 4.84 -2.17
N GLU A 139 11.09 5.75 -3.09
CA GLU A 139 11.28 7.18 -2.93
C GLU A 139 10.10 7.80 -2.16
N THR A 140 10.38 8.78 -1.33
CA THR A 140 9.37 9.59 -0.65
C THR A 140 9.57 11.05 -1.02
N LEU A 141 8.61 11.62 -1.72
CA LEU A 141 8.54 13.03 -2.08
C LEU A 141 7.58 13.81 -1.16
N GLY A 142 6.79 13.09 -0.38
CA GLY A 142 5.80 13.64 0.54
C GLY A 142 4.52 14.09 -0.16
N TRP A 143 4.00 13.28 -1.06
CA TRP A 143 2.81 13.59 -1.86
C TRP A 143 1.54 13.55 -1.02
N LEU A 144 0.85 14.69 -0.92
CA LEU A 144 -0.36 14.84 -0.12
C LEU A 144 -1.63 15.10 -0.94
N GLY A 145 -1.52 15.35 -2.27
CA GLY A 145 -2.69 15.54 -3.13
C GLY A 145 -3.63 14.32 -3.08
N SER A 146 -4.92 14.57 -2.91
CA SER A 146 -5.98 13.54 -2.75
C SER A 146 -5.74 12.52 -1.62
N SER A 147 -4.88 12.84 -0.63
CA SER A 147 -4.53 11.93 0.47
C SER A 147 -5.57 11.89 1.59
N LEU A 148 -5.54 10.80 2.37
CA LEU A 148 -6.30 10.71 3.61
C LEU A 148 -5.92 11.79 4.61
N TYR A 149 -4.65 12.24 4.62
CA TYR A 149 -4.22 13.33 5.49
C TYR A 149 -5.00 14.63 5.20
N LEU A 150 -5.18 15.01 3.94
CA LEU A 150 -5.98 16.19 3.58
C LEU A 150 -7.46 15.99 3.93
N ARG A 151 -8.00 14.82 3.64
CA ARG A 151 -9.40 14.49 3.93
C ARG A 151 -9.71 14.57 5.42
N VAL A 152 -8.91 13.92 6.25
CA VAL A 152 -9.17 13.81 7.70
C VAL A 152 -8.82 15.10 8.45
N ASN A 153 -7.67 15.73 8.13
CA ASN A 153 -7.19 16.88 8.90
C ASN A 153 -7.65 18.23 8.34
N GLN A 154 -8.02 18.31 7.07
CA GLN A 154 -8.37 19.58 6.42
C GLN A 154 -9.73 19.56 5.74
N SER A 155 -10.47 18.43 5.78
CA SER A 155 -11.75 18.25 5.09
C SER A 155 -11.66 18.61 3.59
N ARG A 156 -10.53 18.22 2.95
CA ARG A 156 -10.21 18.48 1.53
C ARG A 156 -9.89 17.17 0.83
N GLU A 157 -10.31 17.06 -0.43
CA GLU A 157 -10.03 15.92 -1.31
C GLU A 157 -9.44 16.39 -2.65
N ASP A 158 -8.84 17.56 -2.69
CA ASP A 158 -8.28 18.17 -3.88
C ASP A 158 -6.79 17.87 -4.07
N GLY A 159 -6.29 18.27 -5.23
CA GLY A 159 -4.92 17.99 -5.68
C GLY A 159 -4.82 16.73 -6.53
N ALA A 160 -3.77 16.66 -7.36
CA ALA A 160 -3.50 15.47 -8.15
C ALA A 160 -3.15 14.27 -7.25
N PRO A 161 -3.54 13.04 -7.60
CA PRO A 161 -3.09 11.85 -6.89
C PRO A 161 -1.58 11.64 -7.06
N PRO A 162 -0.93 10.84 -6.20
CA PRO A 162 0.49 10.54 -6.37
C PRO A 162 0.72 9.84 -7.72
N PRO A 163 1.74 10.26 -8.51
CA PRO A 163 2.06 9.61 -9.76
C PRO A 163 2.58 8.19 -9.53
N VAL A 164 2.22 7.28 -10.43
CA VAL A 164 2.64 5.88 -10.40
C VAL A 164 3.75 5.65 -11.41
N ASP A 165 5.00 5.55 -10.95
CA ASP A 165 6.13 5.09 -11.76
C ASP A 165 6.15 3.55 -11.79
N LEU A 166 5.58 2.97 -12.84
CA LEU A 166 5.46 1.52 -13.01
C LEU A 166 6.82 0.81 -13.13
N ALA A 167 7.86 1.49 -13.59
CA ALA A 167 9.19 0.93 -13.64
C ALA A 167 9.80 0.83 -12.24
N ALA A 168 9.62 1.86 -11.41
CA ALA A 168 10.00 1.84 -10.01
C ALA A 168 9.18 0.83 -9.21
N GLU A 169 7.85 0.77 -9.42
CA GLU A 169 6.98 -0.26 -8.82
C GLU A 169 7.53 -1.66 -9.03
N LYS A 170 7.76 -2.01 -10.29
CA LYS A 170 8.28 -3.34 -10.65
C LYS A 170 9.65 -3.60 -10.05
N ARG A 171 10.59 -2.67 -10.19
CA ARG A 171 11.96 -2.80 -9.69
C ARG A 171 11.99 -2.99 -8.17
N ASN A 172 11.26 -2.16 -7.44
CA ASN A 172 11.22 -2.18 -5.98
C ASN A 172 10.56 -3.49 -5.48
N GLY A 173 9.43 -3.87 -6.03
CA GLY A 173 8.73 -5.08 -5.63
C GLY A 173 9.48 -6.37 -6.01
N ASP A 174 10.11 -6.44 -7.18
CA ASP A 174 10.97 -7.55 -7.56
C ASP A 174 12.15 -7.70 -6.57
N TYR A 175 12.69 -6.57 -6.10
CA TYR A 175 13.72 -6.55 -5.07
C TYR A 175 13.20 -7.07 -3.73
N VAL A 176 12.06 -6.59 -3.28
CA VAL A 176 11.42 -7.01 -2.02
C VAL A 176 11.14 -8.51 -2.03
N ARG A 177 10.56 -9.07 -3.12
CA ARG A 177 10.35 -10.52 -3.22
C ARG A 177 11.64 -11.33 -3.15
N ARG A 178 12.75 -10.82 -3.73
CA ARG A 178 14.08 -11.47 -3.55
C ARG A 178 14.54 -11.46 -2.11
N LEU A 179 14.33 -10.36 -1.36
CA LEU A 179 14.66 -10.29 0.06
C LEU A 179 13.84 -11.30 0.88
N ILE A 180 12.56 -11.44 0.60
CA ILE A 180 11.68 -12.43 1.25
C ILE A 180 12.20 -13.85 1.00
N ARG A 181 12.47 -14.21 -0.25
CA ARG A 181 12.98 -15.54 -0.64
C ARG A 181 14.34 -15.86 -0.02
N ASN A 182 15.16 -14.84 0.16
CA ASN A 182 16.45 -14.96 0.83
C ASN A 182 16.35 -14.89 2.36
N ARG A 183 15.13 -14.87 2.93
CA ARG A 183 14.86 -14.81 4.39
C ARG A 183 15.53 -13.63 5.09
N ARG A 184 15.63 -12.48 4.41
CA ARG A 184 16.26 -11.27 4.91
C ARG A 184 15.29 -10.31 5.60
N VAL A 185 14.00 -10.62 5.60
CA VAL A 185 12.93 -9.76 6.13
C VAL A 185 12.13 -10.54 7.17
N ASN A 186 11.89 -9.95 8.33
CA ASN A 186 11.06 -10.52 9.38
C ASN A 186 9.57 -10.21 9.15
N ALA A 187 9.24 -8.94 8.91
CA ALA A 187 7.90 -8.46 8.56
C ALA A 187 7.99 -7.35 7.53
N LEU A 188 6.91 -7.11 6.79
CA LEU A 188 6.83 -5.99 5.87
C LEU A 188 5.39 -5.57 5.57
N HIS A 189 5.26 -4.33 5.12
CA HIS A 189 4.03 -3.71 4.64
C HIS A 189 4.34 -2.81 3.45
N ASP A 190 3.41 -2.64 2.51
CA ASP A 190 3.49 -1.54 1.56
C ASP A 190 3.06 -0.23 2.25
N CYS A 191 3.49 0.90 1.70
CA CYS A 191 2.99 2.20 2.12
C CYS A 191 1.94 2.65 1.09
N SER A 192 0.70 2.75 1.53
CA SER A 192 -0.46 3.15 0.72
C SER A 192 -1.21 4.29 1.42
N ASP A 193 -2.49 4.15 1.67
CA ASP A 193 -3.34 5.11 2.36
C ASP A 193 -2.76 5.52 3.72
N GLY A 194 -2.58 6.83 3.94
CA GLY A 194 -1.99 7.38 5.16
C GLY A 194 -0.47 7.21 5.28
N GLY A 195 0.21 6.68 4.29
CA GLY A 195 1.66 6.68 4.12
C GLY A 195 2.44 5.87 5.16
N LEU A 196 3.68 6.32 5.44
CA LEU A 196 4.63 5.63 6.30
C LEU A 196 4.12 5.46 7.74
N ALA A 197 3.44 6.46 8.28
CA ALA A 197 2.97 6.41 9.66
C ALA A 197 1.89 5.34 9.87
N ILE A 198 0.93 5.23 8.94
CA ILE A 198 -0.13 4.22 9.04
C ILE A 198 0.43 2.82 8.80
N ALA A 199 1.29 2.62 7.80
CA ALA A 199 1.95 1.33 7.59
C ALA A 199 2.72 0.86 8.85
N ALA A 200 3.41 1.78 9.55
CA ALA A 200 4.08 1.47 10.81
C ALA A 200 3.10 1.12 11.95
N VAL A 201 1.97 1.84 12.05
CA VAL A 201 0.92 1.55 13.05
C VAL A 201 0.32 0.16 12.81
N GLU A 202 0.00 -0.18 11.57
CA GLU A 202 -0.59 -1.48 11.21
C GLU A 202 0.39 -2.63 11.49
N MET A 203 1.68 -2.45 11.20
CA MET A 203 2.70 -3.42 11.60
C MET A 203 2.82 -3.54 13.13
N ALA A 204 2.75 -2.43 13.86
CA ALA A 204 2.80 -2.42 15.32
C ALA A 204 1.59 -3.14 15.93
N PHE A 205 0.37 -2.91 15.41
CA PHE A 205 -0.84 -3.62 15.84
C PHE A 205 -0.73 -5.13 15.59
N ALA A 206 -0.37 -5.50 14.36
CA ALA A 206 -0.26 -6.91 13.98
C ALA A 206 0.78 -7.66 14.82
N GLY A 207 1.89 -7.03 15.16
CA GLY A 207 2.98 -7.60 15.97
C GLY A 207 2.79 -7.42 17.48
N ASN A 208 1.84 -6.58 17.91
CA ASN A 208 1.69 -6.11 19.28
C ASN A 208 3.03 -5.62 19.88
N ILE A 209 3.75 -4.83 19.10
CA ILE A 209 5.09 -4.33 19.43
C ILE A 209 5.24 -2.88 18.98
N GLY A 210 5.92 -2.07 19.80
CA GLY A 210 6.13 -0.65 19.51
C GLY A 210 7.03 -0.42 18.29
N ILE A 211 6.89 0.77 17.70
CA ILE A 211 7.71 1.24 16.59
C ILE A 211 8.14 2.69 16.85
N ASN A 212 9.41 2.97 16.62
CA ASN A 212 9.97 4.30 16.73
C ASN A 212 10.47 4.76 15.37
N LEU A 213 9.73 5.68 14.72
CA LEU A 213 10.12 6.28 13.46
C LEU A 213 11.14 7.41 13.67
N ALA A 214 12.15 7.45 12.83
CA ALA A 214 13.13 8.52 12.80
C ALA A 214 12.52 9.86 12.35
N ALA A 215 13.23 10.96 12.59
CA ALA A 215 12.84 12.26 12.08
C ALA A 215 12.81 12.29 10.54
N ALA A 216 11.95 13.15 9.99
CA ALA A 216 11.93 13.39 8.56
C ALA A 216 13.31 13.85 8.06
N PRO A 217 13.74 13.39 6.87
CA PRO A 217 14.97 13.87 6.28
C PRO A 217 14.88 15.36 5.93
N SER A 218 16.05 16.00 5.80
CA SER A 218 16.09 17.43 5.43
C SER A 218 15.41 17.63 4.06
N GLY A 219 14.59 18.68 3.96
CA GLY A 219 13.90 19.06 2.73
C GLY A 219 12.47 18.53 2.60
N ILE A 220 12.02 17.62 3.46
CA ILE A 220 10.63 17.15 3.50
C ILE A 220 10.01 17.57 4.82
N GLN A 221 8.81 18.13 4.78
CA GLN A 221 8.08 18.48 6.00
C GLN A 221 7.62 17.22 6.74
N THR A 222 7.63 17.24 8.07
CA THR A 222 7.35 16.07 8.92
C THR A 222 6.02 15.41 8.58
N HIS A 223 4.94 16.18 8.38
CA HIS A 223 3.64 15.60 8.04
C HIS A 223 3.62 14.98 6.63
N ALA A 224 4.32 15.56 5.67
CA ALA A 224 4.44 15.02 4.33
C ALA A 224 5.30 13.74 4.31
N TRP A 225 6.35 13.68 5.12
CA TRP A 225 7.14 12.46 5.33
C TRP A 225 6.34 11.32 5.93
N LEU A 226 5.53 11.60 6.95
CA LEU A 226 4.77 10.62 7.69
C LEU A 226 3.52 10.14 6.96
N PHE A 227 2.80 11.06 6.31
CA PHE A 227 1.46 10.83 5.75
C PHE A 227 1.39 11.00 4.23
N GLY A 228 2.51 11.27 3.56
CA GLY A 228 2.57 11.28 2.10
C GLY A 228 2.27 9.89 1.54
N GLU A 229 1.44 9.84 0.49
CA GLU A 229 0.96 8.59 -0.13
C GLU A 229 1.72 8.27 -1.42
N ASP A 230 3.02 8.62 -1.46
CA ASP A 230 3.90 8.26 -2.59
C ASP A 230 3.84 6.76 -2.87
N GLN A 231 3.85 6.38 -4.14
CA GLN A 231 3.66 5.01 -4.60
C GLN A 231 4.97 4.21 -4.63
N GLY A 232 4.89 2.89 -4.81
CA GLY A 232 6.07 2.02 -4.97
C GLY A 232 6.92 1.83 -3.74
N ARG A 233 6.38 2.01 -2.54
CA ARG A 233 7.12 1.96 -1.27
C ARG A 233 6.77 0.75 -0.43
N TYR A 234 7.78 0.25 0.32
CA TYR A 234 7.66 -0.86 1.25
C TYR A 234 8.39 -0.57 2.54
N LEU A 235 7.75 -0.80 3.68
CA LEU A 235 8.35 -0.74 5.01
C LEU A 235 8.73 -2.14 5.46
N LEU A 236 10.02 -2.39 5.69
CA LEU A 236 10.57 -3.69 6.07
C LEU A 236 11.11 -3.66 7.49
N SER A 237 10.81 -4.70 8.28
CA SER A 237 11.46 -5.00 9.55
C SER A 237 12.52 -6.07 9.33
N VAL A 238 13.78 -5.77 9.68
CA VAL A 238 14.93 -6.63 9.40
C VAL A 238 15.88 -6.69 10.60
N GLU A 239 16.60 -7.78 10.75
CA GLU A 239 17.69 -7.89 11.75
C GLU A 239 18.81 -6.90 11.42
N GLU A 240 19.44 -6.33 12.45
CA GLU A 240 20.46 -5.29 12.31
C GLU A 240 21.61 -5.68 11.36
N ASN A 241 22.06 -6.94 11.42
CA ASN A 241 23.12 -7.47 10.55
C ASN A 241 22.74 -7.51 9.04
N SER A 242 21.45 -7.44 8.72
CA SER A 242 20.92 -7.43 7.37
C SER A 242 20.80 -6.02 6.77
N VAL A 243 20.87 -4.96 7.57
CA VAL A 243 20.61 -3.57 7.14
C VAL A 243 21.57 -3.13 6.05
N ASN A 244 22.87 -3.16 6.32
CA ASN A 244 23.88 -2.67 5.37
C ASN A 244 23.89 -3.47 4.06
N PRO A 245 23.82 -4.81 4.05
CA PRO A 245 23.68 -5.59 2.82
C PRO A 245 22.45 -5.25 2.00
N ILE A 246 21.29 -5.04 2.65
CA ILE A 246 20.04 -4.66 1.97
C ILE A 246 20.20 -3.28 1.31
N ILE A 247 20.60 -2.26 2.06
CA ILE A 247 20.74 -0.89 1.56
C ILE A 247 21.76 -0.82 0.43
N SER A 248 22.94 -1.42 0.61
CA SER A 248 23.99 -1.41 -0.41
C SER A 248 23.55 -2.10 -1.71
N THR A 249 22.83 -3.23 -1.59
CA THR A 249 22.32 -3.95 -2.76
C THR A 249 21.18 -3.17 -3.43
N ALA A 250 20.31 -2.51 -2.66
CA ALA A 250 19.26 -1.64 -3.20
C ALA A 250 19.87 -0.51 -4.04
N HIS A 251 20.80 0.24 -3.46
CA HIS A 251 21.47 1.36 -4.13
C HIS A 251 22.24 0.91 -5.39
N ALA A 252 22.88 -0.26 -5.36
CA ALA A 252 23.56 -0.81 -6.54
C ALA A 252 22.60 -1.19 -7.69
N ASN A 253 21.30 -1.23 -7.43
CA ASN A 253 20.22 -1.48 -8.42
C ASN A 253 19.33 -0.26 -8.64
N ASP A 254 19.78 0.94 -8.30
CA ASP A 254 19.04 2.20 -8.42
C ASP A 254 17.70 2.19 -7.67
N ILE A 255 17.67 1.50 -6.52
CA ILE A 255 16.50 1.43 -5.64
C ILE A 255 16.75 2.32 -4.41
N PRO A 256 15.94 3.37 -4.20
CA PRO A 256 16.00 4.15 -2.98
C PRO A 256 15.72 3.26 -1.75
N ALA A 257 16.62 3.32 -0.76
CA ALA A 257 16.49 2.56 0.47
C ALA A 257 17.15 3.32 1.62
N GLN A 258 16.47 3.40 2.77
CA GLN A 258 17.00 4.10 3.94
C GLN A 258 16.44 3.51 5.23
N VAL A 259 17.22 3.64 6.32
CA VAL A 259 16.74 3.35 7.67
C VAL A 259 15.77 4.45 8.08
N VAL A 260 14.58 4.04 8.57
CA VAL A 260 13.51 4.97 8.99
C VAL A 260 13.05 4.77 10.42
N GLY A 261 13.62 3.82 11.15
CA GLY A 261 13.25 3.60 12.54
C GLY A 261 13.71 2.27 13.10
N THR A 262 13.14 1.93 14.25
CA THR A 262 13.41 0.68 14.97
C THR A 262 12.13 0.11 15.54
N VAL A 263 12.11 -1.20 15.76
CA VAL A 263 11.02 -1.94 16.40
C VAL A 263 11.38 -2.18 17.86
N GLY A 264 10.42 -1.95 18.77
CA GLY A 264 10.58 -2.28 20.19
C GLY A 264 9.71 -1.44 21.11
N GLY A 265 9.56 -1.94 22.34
CA GLY A 265 8.75 -1.31 23.35
C GLY A 265 7.24 -1.45 23.14
N LEU A 266 6.46 -0.55 23.75
CA LEU A 266 4.99 -0.58 23.75
C LEU A 266 4.38 0.73 23.25
N ARG A 267 5.15 1.53 22.53
CA ARG A 267 4.72 2.84 22.03
C ARG A 267 4.95 2.92 20.54
N ILE A 268 4.13 3.69 19.88
CA ILE A 268 4.43 4.15 18.54
C ILE A 268 4.81 5.63 18.60
N SER A 269 5.96 5.96 18.05
CA SER A 269 6.46 7.33 18.06
C SER A 269 7.08 7.71 16.72
N ALA A 270 7.04 8.99 16.42
CA ALA A 270 7.82 9.59 15.36
C ALA A 270 8.53 10.82 15.92
N ALA A 271 9.83 10.90 15.70
CA ALA A 271 10.66 11.96 16.27
C ALA A 271 10.12 13.36 15.91
N ASN A 272 9.92 14.21 16.92
CA ASN A 272 9.36 15.56 16.81
C ASN A 272 7.90 15.64 16.31
N ALA A 273 7.14 14.55 16.29
CA ALA A 273 5.75 14.53 15.80
C ALA A 273 4.77 13.99 16.85
N PHE A 274 4.91 12.76 17.28
CA PHE A 274 4.03 12.12 18.25
C PHE A 274 4.74 11.02 19.05
N ASP A 275 4.14 10.67 20.19
CA ASP A 275 4.53 9.53 21.03
C ASP A 275 3.29 9.02 21.77
N ILE A 276 2.77 7.87 21.37
CA ILE A 276 1.47 7.33 21.80
C ILE A 276 1.63 5.89 22.26
N MET A 277 0.97 5.53 23.36
CA MET A 277 0.89 4.11 23.78
C MET A 277 0.14 3.28 22.72
N LEU A 278 0.72 2.15 22.34
CA LEU A 278 0.11 1.27 21.34
C LEU A 278 -1.28 0.78 21.77
N SER A 279 -1.46 0.44 23.05
CA SER A 279 -2.76 0.04 23.60
C SER A 279 -3.83 1.10 23.43
N LYS A 280 -3.49 2.38 23.63
CA LYS A 280 -4.46 3.48 23.46
C LYS A 280 -4.94 3.58 22.01
N LEU A 281 -4.03 3.48 21.03
CA LEU A 281 -4.41 3.51 19.62
C LEU A 281 -5.24 2.27 19.23
N SER A 282 -4.86 1.10 19.75
CA SER A 282 -5.61 -0.15 19.52
C SER A 282 -7.03 -0.06 20.09
N ASP A 283 -7.19 0.44 21.33
CA ASP A 283 -8.49 0.58 21.95
C ASP A 283 -9.41 1.54 21.17
N GLU A 284 -8.85 2.66 20.65
CA GLU A 284 -9.60 3.60 19.82
C GLU A 284 -9.98 3.01 18.47
N HIS A 285 -9.07 2.29 17.82
CA HIS A 285 -9.30 1.67 16.50
C HIS A 285 -10.34 0.54 16.59
N GLU A 286 -10.12 -0.42 17.48
CA GLU A 286 -11.00 -1.58 17.66
C GLU A 286 -12.34 -1.19 18.31
N GLY A 287 -12.35 -0.15 19.14
CA GLY A 287 -13.55 0.34 19.81
C GLY A 287 -14.48 1.16 18.91
N TRP A 288 -13.99 1.72 17.79
CA TRP A 288 -14.78 2.64 16.97
C TRP A 288 -16.07 2.01 16.44
N LEU A 289 -15.98 0.87 15.77
CA LEU A 289 -17.15 0.19 15.20
C LEU A 289 -18.14 -0.33 16.27
N PRO A 290 -17.70 -1.02 17.33
CA PRO A 290 -18.61 -1.39 18.43
C PRO A 290 -19.32 -0.20 19.06
N ASN A 291 -18.62 0.92 19.28
CA ASN A 291 -19.23 2.12 19.85
C ASN A 291 -20.26 2.75 18.89
N LEU A 292 -19.96 2.80 17.59
CA LEU A 292 -20.90 3.27 16.57
C LEU A 292 -22.17 2.39 16.51
N MET A 293 -22.00 1.07 16.59
CA MET A 293 -23.14 0.13 16.52
C MET A 293 -24.00 0.13 17.78
N ASN A 294 -23.49 0.60 18.92
CA ASN A 294 -24.20 0.68 20.19
C ASN A 294 -24.74 2.09 20.50
N SER A 295 -24.49 3.08 19.65
CA SER A 295 -25.02 4.45 19.76
C SER A 295 -26.34 4.59 19.02
#